data_87eac8f2cd0820f940c5ee1bd6f8edfb
#
_entry.id   87eac8f2cd0820f940c5ee1bd6f8edfb
#
_cell.length_a   1.000
_cell.length_b   1.000
_cell.length_c   1.000
_cell.angle_alpha   90.00
_cell.angle_beta   90.00
_cell.angle_gamma   90.00
#
_symmetry.space_group_name_H-M   'P 1'
#
loop_
_entity.id
_entity.type
_entity.pdbx_description
1 polymer ?
#
loop_
_entity_poly.entity_id
_entity_poly.type
_entity_poly.pdbx_seq_one_letter_code
_entity_poly.pdbx_strand_id
1 'polypeptide(L)'
;MLPRFGRKTFIASLSSIAILVAGFFGSAGYQFFQNHKTLPPVKLHADIATQPMQSFAQSLSITTPEDISRYPGSTCSNLSAKWVAQENAQTGIAMSVKDWKSLNLEGAQGSALWLNKTSGSCGDTLDIHASLYGTSADTFKTGTRTIEGLRIGWYQGSGARQMWSSGSIKLKDQKINYPRSATRMIETSWPTTLKIKLDSHWVPGFYLFISRSSDGTIENAAPFVLHSPLGSSQLMLMHSFLTWNVYNTFGGRSGYLGAGATKTEMRADRSRVISLDRPIVGSGGFSIHRDAISLVQFLEKQGINYDQFTDLDIDSWPSVTTRYNGIVLGGHPEYFTRRIFDSLLSARNSGINIAILGGNTGIWQVRMANSKIGANRRIVIYRKAVEDPVKELAQISIKYEDKRLNIPSTLLTGTTTDGVHVYGNLQSVTIPRWLKLPAKSSINGISPDSEVGHTVATVASPPKVNILFSGIMHYKDAPTAGQPLRPVSVAQAVWFTTPSGAAVFNAGITTWSCDLIQTCAYTTVDEASRAVMDSVTSQVLKLWQTKAVGKTLSK
;
A
#
# COMPACT_ATOMS: atom_id res chain seq x y z
N MET A 1 12.48 -35.85 -59.11
CA MET A 1 13.61 -35.80 -58.18
C MET A 1 13.47 -34.54 -57.36
N LEU A 2 13.01 -34.65 -56.13
CA LEU A 2 12.94 -33.57 -55.15
C LEU A 2 13.73 -34.02 -53.91
N PRO A 3 14.63 -33.23 -53.38
CA PRO A 3 15.38 -33.62 -52.18
C PRO A 3 14.56 -33.39 -50.89
N ARG A 4 14.61 -34.39 -50.05
CA ARG A 4 14.07 -34.36 -48.68
C ARG A 4 14.92 -33.44 -47.82
N PHE A 5 14.36 -32.37 -47.22
CA PHE A 5 14.95 -31.62 -46.15
C PHE A 5 14.53 -32.18 -44.79
N GLY A 6 15.51 -32.45 -43.94
CA GLY A 6 15.37 -33.14 -42.67
C GLY A 6 14.81 -32.29 -41.54
N ARG A 7 14.08 -32.99 -40.69
CA ARG A 7 13.32 -32.55 -39.52
C ARG A 7 14.16 -32.15 -38.29
N LYS A 8 15.34 -31.53 -38.43
CA LYS A 8 16.23 -31.26 -37.27
C LYS A 8 16.55 -29.78 -37.01
N THR A 9 15.98 -28.83 -37.73
CA THR A 9 16.36 -27.41 -37.61
C THR A 9 15.28 -26.51 -37.02
N PHE A 10 14.18 -27.04 -36.46
CA PHE A 10 13.06 -26.23 -35.95
C PHE A 10 12.88 -26.24 -34.40
N ILE A 11 13.76 -26.96 -33.69
CA ILE A 11 13.67 -27.04 -32.21
C ILE A 11 14.68 -26.12 -31.50
N ALA A 12 15.66 -25.57 -32.21
CA ALA A 12 16.68 -24.71 -31.61
C ALA A 12 16.31 -23.21 -31.46
N SER A 13 15.21 -22.75 -32.10
CA SER A 13 14.84 -21.31 -32.07
C SER A 13 13.78 -20.93 -31.01
N LEU A 14 13.10 -21.90 -30.41
CA LEU A 14 12.10 -21.66 -29.38
C LEU A 14 12.68 -21.70 -27.93
N SER A 15 13.83 -22.35 -27.77
CA SER A 15 14.52 -22.42 -26.47
C SER A 15 15.29 -21.16 -26.12
N SER A 16 15.67 -20.35 -27.11
CA SER A 16 16.48 -19.14 -26.91
C SER A 16 15.65 -17.91 -26.49
N ILE A 17 14.35 -17.89 -26.81
CA ILE A 17 13.46 -16.78 -26.44
C ILE A 17 12.92 -16.94 -25.00
N ALA A 18 12.72 -18.19 -24.54
CA ALA A 18 12.28 -18.44 -23.16
C ALA A 18 13.39 -18.19 -22.11
N ILE A 19 14.65 -18.33 -22.51
CA ILE A 19 15.80 -18.07 -21.62
C ILE A 19 16.10 -16.56 -21.52
N LEU A 20 15.78 -15.77 -22.54
CA LEU A 20 15.99 -14.31 -22.54
C LEU A 20 14.95 -13.57 -21.67
N VAL A 21 13.74 -14.07 -21.50
CA VAL A 21 12.71 -13.44 -20.65
C VAL A 21 12.91 -13.80 -19.16
N ALA A 22 13.41 -15.00 -18.84
CA ALA A 22 13.75 -15.39 -17.48
C ALA A 22 15.08 -14.77 -17.00
N GLY A 23 16.01 -14.44 -17.93
CA GLY A 23 17.30 -13.83 -17.64
C GLY A 23 17.22 -12.34 -17.32
N PHE A 24 16.19 -11.62 -17.80
CA PHE A 24 16.07 -10.17 -17.57
C PHE A 24 15.57 -9.80 -16.17
N PHE A 25 14.83 -10.69 -15.50
CA PHE A 25 14.36 -10.48 -14.12
C PHE A 25 15.34 -10.96 -13.05
N GLY A 26 16.34 -11.76 -13.42
CA GLY A 26 17.35 -12.28 -12.48
C GLY A 26 18.67 -11.52 -12.47
N SER A 27 19.07 -10.90 -13.60
CA SER A 27 20.45 -10.41 -13.76
C SER A 27 20.67 -9.00 -13.19
N ALA A 28 19.73 -8.08 -13.26
CA ALA A 28 19.88 -6.74 -12.69
C ALA A 28 19.90 -6.79 -11.14
N GLY A 29 19.05 -7.62 -10.53
CA GLY A 29 19.10 -7.89 -9.10
C GLY A 29 20.38 -8.65 -8.68
N TYR A 30 20.85 -9.58 -9.50
CA TYR A 30 21.98 -10.44 -9.20
C TYR A 30 23.33 -9.70 -9.29
N GLN A 31 23.52 -8.81 -10.27
CA GLN A 31 24.74 -8.00 -10.39
C GLN A 31 24.85 -6.94 -9.30
N PHE A 32 23.72 -6.40 -8.82
CA PHE A 32 23.73 -5.49 -7.68
C PHE A 32 24.24 -6.16 -6.39
N PHE A 33 23.98 -7.47 -6.20
CA PHE A 33 24.40 -8.22 -5.04
C PHE A 33 25.87 -8.73 -5.11
N GLN A 34 26.43 -8.94 -6.28
CA GLN A 34 27.80 -9.45 -6.45
C GLN A 34 28.87 -8.44 -6.04
N ASN A 35 28.60 -7.14 -6.11
CA ASN A 35 29.57 -6.09 -5.76
C ASN A 35 29.61 -5.73 -4.27
N HIS A 36 28.79 -6.38 -3.43
CA HIS A 36 28.78 -6.14 -1.99
C HIS A 36 29.32 -7.36 -1.25
N LYS A 37 30.54 -7.25 -0.74
CA LYS A 37 31.19 -8.28 0.10
C LYS A 37 30.26 -8.74 1.21
N THR A 38 30.12 -10.06 1.36
CA THR A 38 29.41 -10.70 2.46
C THR A 38 29.92 -10.16 3.80
N LEU A 39 29.04 -9.55 4.57
CA LEU A 39 29.35 -9.11 5.92
C LEU A 39 29.40 -10.33 6.86
N PRO A 40 30.37 -10.38 7.79
CA PRO A 40 30.49 -11.49 8.74
C PRO A 40 29.25 -11.58 9.66
N PRO A 41 28.95 -12.76 10.22
CA PRO A 41 27.85 -12.92 11.16
C PRO A 41 28.08 -12.07 12.40
N VAL A 42 27.15 -11.19 12.71
CA VAL A 42 27.23 -10.24 13.84
C VAL A 42 26.51 -10.84 15.04
N LYS A 43 27.19 -10.85 16.19
CA LYS A 43 26.59 -11.14 17.50
C LYS A 43 25.55 -10.07 17.83
N LEU A 44 24.37 -10.53 18.29
CA LEU A 44 23.26 -9.70 18.73
C LEU A 44 23.70 -8.83 19.93
N HIS A 45 23.86 -7.55 19.75
CA HIS A 45 23.96 -6.57 20.82
C HIS A 45 22.78 -5.58 20.78
N ALA A 46 22.36 -5.18 21.98
CA ALA A 46 21.08 -4.59 22.32
C ALA A 46 20.93 -3.08 21.98
N ASP A 47 21.65 -2.51 21.03
CA ASP A 47 21.84 -1.06 20.89
C ASP A 47 20.64 -0.24 20.37
N ILE A 48 19.48 -0.85 20.15
CA ILE A 48 18.24 -0.10 19.83
C ILE A 48 17.21 -0.18 20.99
N ALA A 49 17.48 -0.98 22.01
CA ALA A 49 16.55 -1.16 23.13
C ALA A 49 16.48 0.03 24.11
N THR A 50 17.33 1.01 23.97
CA THR A 50 17.50 2.08 24.99
C THR A 50 17.01 3.46 24.59
N GLN A 51 16.24 3.64 23.51
CA GLN A 51 15.49 4.88 23.37
C GLN A 51 14.24 4.80 24.26
N PRO A 52 14.00 5.80 25.17
CA PRO A 52 12.83 5.77 26.01
C PRO A 52 11.59 5.81 25.14
N MET A 53 10.90 4.66 25.07
CA MET A 53 9.58 4.61 24.50
C MET A 53 8.65 5.34 25.46
N GLN A 54 7.94 6.34 24.97
CA GLN A 54 6.84 6.92 25.74
C GLN A 54 5.94 5.79 26.23
N SER A 55 5.69 5.78 27.53
CA SER A 55 4.98 4.68 28.18
C SER A 55 3.61 4.45 27.56
N PHE A 56 3.44 3.32 26.95
CA PHE A 56 2.21 2.90 26.24
C PHE A 56 1.01 2.66 27.17
N ALA A 57 1.23 2.63 28.48
CA ALA A 57 0.16 2.47 29.47
C ALA A 57 -0.89 3.59 29.43
N GLN A 58 -0.56 4.74 28.85
CA GLN A 58 -1.50 5.86 28.67
C GLN A 58 -2.28 5.82 27.37
N SER A 59 -1.97 4.93 26.43
CA SER A 59 -2.54 4.95 25.07
C SER A 59 -3.73 4.03 24.84
N LEU A 60 -4.07 3.17 25.78
CA LEU A 60 -5.18 2.23 25.64
C LEU A 60 -6.54 2.79 26.11
N SER A 61 -6.56 3.93 26.78
CA SER A 61 -7.83 4.62 26.98
C SER A 61 -8.05 5.63 25.86
N ILE A 62 -8.81 5.23 24.85
CA ILE A 62 -9.43 6.10 23.83
C ILE A 62 -10.35 7.17 24.51
N THR A 63 -10.26 7.33 25.80
CA THR A 63 -11.11 8.19 26.65
C THR A 63 -10.52 9.56 26.93
N THR A 64 -9.25 9.84 26.64
CA THR A 64 -8.73 11.21 26.67
C THR A 64 -9.08 11.89 25.36
N PRO A 65 -9.82 13.00 25.38
CA PRO A 65 -9.99 13.81 24.18
C PRO A 65 -8.59 14.19 23.67
N GLU A 66 -8.23 13.67 22.50
CA GLU A 66 -7.07 14.18 21.79
C GLU A 66 -7.30 15.66 21.52
N ASP A 67 -6.28 16.45 21.68
CA ASP A 67 -6.35 17.88 21.35
C ASP A 67 -6.47 18.03 19.83
N ILE A 68 -7.71 18.00 19.36
CA ILE A 68 -8.06 18.14 17.95
C ILE A 68 -7.62 19.51 17.40
N SER A 69 -7.37 20.50 18.27
CA SER A 69 -6.82 21.79 17.84
C SER A 69 -5.42 21.66 17.23
N ARG A 70 -4.72 20.56 17.51
CA ARG A 70 -3.43 20.20 16.92
C ARG A 70 -3.54 19.30 15.70
N TYR A 71 -4.76 18.92 15.34
CA TYR A 71 -4.97 18.10 14.15
C TYR A 71 -4.49 18.88 12.91
N PRO A 72 -3.59 18.29 12.10
CA PRO A 72 -3.17 18.92 10.86
C PRO A 72 -4.30 18.84 9.84
N GLY A 73 -5.17 19.75 9.77
CA GLY A 73 -6.34 19.75 8.88
C GLY A 73 -6.87 21.16 8.68
N SER A 74 -6.03 22.17 8.86
CA SER A 74 -6.47 23.55 8.73
C SER A 74 -6.33 24.06 7.28
N THR A 75 -7.35 24.48 6.69
CA THR A 75 -7.86 25.83 6.43
C THR A 75 -7.18 26.68 5.37
N CYS A 76 -6.42 26.14 4.37
CA CYS A 76 -5.96 26.97 3.26
C CYS A 76 -7.00 27.13 2.15
N SER A 77 -7.97 26.23 2.04
CA SER A 77 -9.00 26.35 1.02
C SER A 77 -10.38 26.10 1.63
N ASN A 78 -11.32 26.99 1.38
CA ASN A 78 -12.73 26.72 1.61
C ASN A 78 -13.20 25.73 0.54
N LEU A 79 -13.17 24.44 0.84
CA LEU A 79 -13.66 23.42 -0.06
C LEU A 79 -15.19 23.44 -0.09
N SER A 80 -15.77 23.57 -1.27
CA SER A 80 -17.20 23.37 -1.46
C SER A 80 -17.56 21.90 -1.30
N ALA A 81 -18.85 21.61 -1.04
CA ALA A 81 -19.35 20.22 -1.01
C ALA A 81 -19.13 19.44 -2.33
N LYS A 82 -18.80 20.13 -3.42
CA LYS A 82 -18.54 19.56 -4.76
C LYS A 82 -17.08 19.72 -5.18
N TRP A 83 -16.16 19.91 -4.25
CA TRP A 83 -14.78 20.24 -4.57
C TRP A 83 -14.09 19.17 -5.45
N VAL A 84 -14.38 17.89 -5.24
CA VAL A 84 -13.83 16.80 -6.07
C VAL A 84 -14.22 16.98 -7.53
N ALA A 85 -15.51 17.27 -7.81
CA ALA A 85 -15.97 17.48 -9.17
C ALA A 85 -15.36 18.76 -9.79
N GLN A 86 -15.23 19.82 -9.00
CA GLN A 86 -14.61 21.08 -9.45
C GLN A 86 -13.12 20.89 -9.76
N GLU A 87 -12.40 20.13 -8.94
CA GLU A 87 -11.01 19.81 -9.18
C GLU A 87 -10.83 18.94 -10.43
N ASN A 88 -11.66 17.92 -10.60
CA ASN A 88 -11.59 17.03 -11.77
C ASN A 88 -12.05 17.68 -13.09
N ALA A 89 -12.66 18.86 -13.04
CA ALA A 89 -12.93 19.69 -14.22
C ALA A 89 -11.69 20.47 -14.71
N GLN A 90 -10.62 20.52 -13.90
CA GLN A 90 -9.36 21.17 -14.30
C GLN A 90 -8.63 20.32 -15.35
N THR A 91 -7.76 20.97 -16.11
CA THR A 91 -6.92 20.29 -17.09
C THR A 91 -5.89 19.41 -16.38
N GLY A 92 -5.94 18.12 -16.66
CA GLY A 92 -4.95 17.15 -16.20
C GLY A 92 -3.76 17.04 -17.16
N ILE A 93 -2.73 16.35 -16.69
CA ILE A 93 -1.62 15.88 -17.53
C ILE A 93 -1.84 14.40 -17.83
N ALA A 94 -1.73 14.04 -19.12
CA ALA A 94 -1.85 12.64 -19.51
C ALA A 94 -0.64 11.85 -19.03
N MET A 95 -0.90 10.86 -18.18
CA MET A 95 0.10 9.88 -17.75
C MET A 95 -0.03 8.63 -18.62
N SER A 96 1.01 8.33 -19.37
CA SER A 96 1.04 7.11 -20.19
C SER A 96 1.12 5.85 -19.32
N VAL A 97 0.77 4.68 -19.91
CA VAL A 97 0.99 3.37 -19.24
C VAL A 97 2.47 3.19 -18.88
N LYS A 98 3.39 3.71 -19.71
CA LYS A 98 4.83 3.68 -19.43
C LYS A 98 5.15 4.51 -18.18
N ASP A 99 4.57 5.72 -18.04
CA ASP A 99 4.77 6.56 -16.85
C ASP A 99 4.26 5.87 -15.60
N TRP A 100 3.05 5.31 -15.62
CA TRP A 100 2.51 4.57 -14.50
C TRP A 100 3.37 3.35 -14.13
N LYS A 101 3.90 2.61 -15.12
CA LYS A 101 4.83 1.51 -14.87
C LYS A 101 6.19 1.97 -14.37
N SER A 102 6.66 3.13 -14.78
CA SER A 102 7.92 3.70 -14.30
C SER A 102 7.91 4.01 -12.81
N LEU A 103 6.73 4.28 -12.23
CA LEU A 103 6.58 4.47 -10.78
C LEU A 103 6.89 3.21 -9.97
N ASN A 104 6.92 2.04 -10.61
CA ASN A 104 7.21 0.75 -9.98
C ASN A 104 8.67 0.31 -10.08
N LEU A 105 9.55 1.21 -10.38
CA LEU A 105 10.94 0.92 -10.71
C LEU A 105 11.56 -0.10 -9.74
N GLU A 106 11.84 -1.29 -10.27
CA GLU A 106 12.79 -2.21 -9.67
C GLU A 106 14.19 -1.59 -9.77
N GLY A 107 14.54 -0.80 -8.76
CA GLY A 107 15.75 -0.03 -8.72
C GLY A 107 15.56 1.33 -9.39
N ALA A 108 15.54 2.41 -8.62
CA ALA A 108 15.63 3.75 -9.15
C ALA A 108 16.88 3.85 -10.03
N GLN A 109 16.71 4.27 -11.27
CA GLN A 109 17.83 4.54 -12.16
C GLN A 109 17.82 6.03 -12.46
N GLY A 110 18.94 6.69 -12.23
CA GLY A 110 19.10 8.10 -12.52
C GLY A 110 18.96 8.97 -11.28
N SER A 111 17.84 8.99 -10.60
CA SER A 111 17.64 9.71 -9.34
C SER A 111 16.60 9.04 -8.43
N ALA A 112 16.64 9.39 -7.15
CA ALA A 112 15.69 8.93 -6.16
C ALA A 112 15.41 10.04 -5.14
N LEU A 113 14.20 10.04 -4.55
CA LEU A 113 13.79 11.04 -3.56
C LEU A 113 12.90 10.46 -2.47
N TRP A 114 12.86 11.13 -1.35
CA TRP A 114 11.93 10.86 -0.26
C TRP A 114 11.58 12.16 0.48
N LEU A 115 10.54 12.12 1.30
CA LEU A 115 9.95 13.28 1.97
C LEU A 115 10.10 13.16 3.49
N ASN A 116 10.31 14.29 4.18
CA ASN A 116 10.38 14.32 5.64
C ASN A 116 9.03 14.03 6.32
N LYS A 117 7.92 14.07 5.57
CA LYS A 117 6.55 13.78 6.03
C LYS A 117 5.85 12.85 5.05
N THR A 118 4.93 12.04 5.54
CA THR A 118 4.03 11.20 4.72
C THR A 118 2.71 11.88 4.45
N SER A 119 2.34 12.83 5.32
CA SER A 119 1.15 13.65 5.24
C SER A 119 1.40 15.03 5.81
N GLY A 120 0.51 15.95 5.55
CA GLY A 120 0.57 17.30 6.08
C GLY A 120 -0.66 18.12 5.73
N SER A 121 -0.63 19.36 6.19
CA SER A 121 -1.73 20.30 6.02
C SER A 121 -1.25 21.58 5.36
N CYS A 122 -2.18 22.35 4.86
CA CYS A 122 -1.88 23.70 4.43
C CYS A 122 -1.18 24.50 5.54
N GLY A 123 -0.16 25.24 5.17
CA GLY A 123 0.71 25.94 6.11
C GLY A 123 1.98 25.17 6.48
N ASP A 124 2.03 23.86 6.24
CA ASP A 124 3.22 23.06 6.47
C ASP A 124 4.35 23.37 5.49
N THR A 125 5.56 23.02 5.88
CA THR A 125 6.72 22.95 4.99
C THR A 125 7.09 21.49 4.77
N LEU A 126 7.26 21.12 3.53
CA LEU A 126 7.67 19.79 3.10
C LEU A 126 9.13 19.86 2.64
N ASP A 127 9.98 19.03 3.23
CA ASP A 127 11.37 18.88 2.83
C ASP A 127 11.52 17.68 1.89
N ILE A 128 12.11 17.92 0.72
CA ILE A 128 12.47 16.90 -0.25
C ILE A 128 13.95 16.58 -0.10
N HIS A 129 14.27 15.30 0.02
CA HIS A 129 15.62 14.76 0.04
C HIS A 129 15.83 13.96 -1.24
N ALA A 130 16.72 14.42 -2.11
CA ALA A 130 16.95 13.80 -3.42
C ALA A 130 18.43 13.54 -3.68
N SER A 131 18.67 12.49 -4.44
CA SER A 131 20.01 12.06 -4.83
C SER A 131 20.00 11.55 -6.26
N LEU A 132 21.10 11.69 -6.97
CA LEU A 132 21.36 10.81 -8.10
C LEU A 132 21.50 9.39 -7.58
N TYR A 133 21.01 8.43 -8.32
CA TYR A 133 21.02 7.02 -7.95
C TYR A 133 21.27 6.17 -9.20
N GLY A 134 22.35 5.42 -9.21
CA GLY A 134 22.73 4.60 -10.36
C GLY A 134 23.23 3.22 -9.98
N THR A 135 23.14 2.31 -10.93
CA THR A 135 23.63 0.93 -10.81
C THR A 135 25.14 0.80 -11.07
N SER A 136 25.80 1.85 -11.58
CA SER A 136 27.24 1.87 -11.80
C SER A 136 27.92 2.93 -10.91
N ALA A 137 28.84 2.49 -10.06
CA ALA A 137 29.52 3.30 -9.05
C ALA A 137 30.35 4.47 -9.61
N ASP A 138 30.48 4.61 -10.93
CA ASP A 138 31.52 5.46 -11.51
C ASP A 138 31.04 6.61 -12.39
N THR A 139 29.74 6.81 -12.64
CA THR A 139 29.33 7.69 -13.76
C THR A 139 28.57 8.95 -13.40
N PHE A 140 27.99 9.11 -12.21
CA PHE A 140 27.15 10.29 -11.94
C PHE A 140 27.52 11.03 -10.65
N LYS A 141 28.52 11.87 -10.69
CA LYS A 141 28.80 12.78 -9.55
C LYS A 141 27.79 13.92 -9.45
N THR A 142 27.24 14.37 -10.58
CA THR A 142 26.20 15.42 -10.67
C THR A 142 25.35 15.23 -11.91
N GLY A 143 24.08 15.62 -11.85
CA GLY A 143 23.17 15.60 -13.01
C GLY A 143 21.96 16.49 -12.78
N THR A 144 21.32 16.89 -13.87
CA THR A 144 20.17 17.79 -13.83
C THR A 144 18.86 17.00 -13.84
N ARG A 145 17.91 17.36 -12.98
CA ARG A 145 16.58 16.76 -12.84
C ARG A 145 15.54 17.86 -12.63
N THR A 146 14.28 17.51 -12.91
CA THR A 146 13.12 18.29 -12.48
C THR A 146 12.38 17.47 -11.43
N ILE A 147 12.00 18.10 -10.31
CA ILE A 147 11.10 17.50 -9.33
C ILE A 147 9.73 18.14 -9.50
N GLU A 148 8.69 17.33 -9.63
CA GLU A 148 7.32 17.78 -9.86
C GLU A 148 6.41 17.25 -8.76
N GLY A 149 5.45 18.06 -8.31
CA GLY A 149 4.36 17.67 -7.43
C GLY A 149 3.10 17.39 -8.24
N LEU A 150 2.73 16.14 -8.37
CA LEU A 150 1.55 15.69 -9.11
C LEU A 150 0.43 15.32 -8.14
N ARG A 151 -0.73 16.00 -8.22
CA ARG A 151 -1.93 15.55 -7.56
C ARG A 151 -2.58 14.45 -8.38
N ILE A 152 -2.83 13.32 -7.76
CA ILE A 152 -3.53 12.18 -8.39
C ILE A 152 -5.03 12.41 -8.30
N GLY A 153 -5.75 12.13 -9.37
CA GLY A 153 -7.19 12.26 -9.49
C GLY A 153 -7.70 11.68 -10.80
N TRP A 154 -8.96 11.93 -11.15
CA TRP A 154 -9.51 11.43 -12.40
C TRP A 154 -9.16 12.32 -13.59
N TYR A 155 -9.39 13.63 -13.48
CA TYR A 155 -9.11 14.63 -14.51
C TYR A 155 -9.54 14.20 -15.92
N GLN A 156 -10.78 13.71 -16.05
CA GLN A 156 -11.36 13.22 -17.31
C GLN A 156 -10.55 12.10 -17.98
N GLY A 157 -9.83 11.29 -17.16
CA GLY A 157 -9.01 10.17 -17.62
C GLY A 157 -7.52 10.50 -17.75
N SER A 158 -7.09 11.74 -17.56
CA SER A 158 -5.66 12.11 -17.56
C SER A 158 -4.90 11.52 -16.39
N GLY A 159 -5.57 11.36 -15.23
CA GLY A 159 -5.05 10.62 -14.06
C GLY A 159 -4.24 11.46 -13.07
N ALA A 160 -3.71 12.61 -13.45
CA ALA A 160 -2.95 13.49 -12.57
C ALA A 160 -3.05 14.96 -13.02
N ARG A 161 -2.76 15.88 -12.10
CA ARG A 161 -2.53 17.31 -12.39
C ARG A 161 -1.23 17.76 -11.75
N GLN A 162 -0.40 18.46 -12.53
CA GLN A 162 0.81 19.08 -12.02
C GLN A 162 0.46 20.32 -11.19
N MET A 163 0.81 20.29 -9.92
CA MET A 163 0.57 21.39 -8.98
C MET A 163 1.81 22.24 -8.76
N TRP A 164 2.98 21.66 -8.94
CA TRP A 164 4.24 22.31 -8.66
C TRP A 164 5.38 21.71 -9.47
N SER A 165 6.40 22.53 -9.76
CA SER A 165 7.65 22.09 -10.38
C SER A 165 8.83 22.88 -9.81
N SER A 166 9.94 22.20 -9.60
CA SER A 166 11.20 22.85 -9.21
C SER A 166 11.88 23.62 -10.34
N GLY A 167 11.42 23.41 -11.58
CA GLY A 167 12.28 23.66 -12.72
C GLY A 167 13.51 22.75 -12.71
N SER A 168 14.50 23.08 -13.54
CA SER A 168 15.74 22.30 -13.67
C SER A 168 16.67 22.54 -12.48
N ILE A 169 16.98 21.48 -11.72
CA ILE A 169 17.87 21.53 -10.57
C ILE A 169 19.04 20.55 -10.72
N LYS A 170 20.17 20.89 -10.13
CA LYS A 170 21.36 20.02 -10.13
C LYS A 170 21.35 19.13 -8.89
N LEU A 171 21.28 17.83 -9.09
CA LEU A 171 21.40 16.83 -8.04
C LEU A 171 22.84 16.32 -7.94
N LYS A 172 23.20 15.87 -6.74
CA LYS A 172 24.46 15.17 -6.44
C LYS A 172 24.16 13.74 -6.05
N ASP A 173 25.14 12.86 -6.24
CA ASP A 173 25.12 11.53 -5.67
C ASP A 173 25.31 11.60 -4.14
N GLN A 174 24.42 10.95 -3.39
CA GLN A 174 24.42 10.89 -1.94
C GLN A 174 24.66 9.44 -1.47
N LYS A 175 25.42 9.28 -0.42
CA LYS A 175 25.74 7.96 0.11
C LYS A 175 24.51 7.27 0.72
N ILE A 176 24.41 5.97 0.48
CA ILE A 176 23.51 5.09 1.21
C ILE A 176 24.31 4.47 2.36
N ASN A 177 23.91 4.77 3.58
CA ASN A 177 24.52 4.15 4.74
C ASN A 177 23.91 2.76 4.96
N TYR A 178 24.69 1.73 4.70
CA TYR A 178 24.31 0.34 5.00
C TYR A 178 24.68 0.02 6.45
N PRO A 179 23.70 -0.03 7.36
CA PRO A 179 24.01 -0.26 8.77
C PRO A 179 24.50 -1.69 8.99
N ARG A 180 25.53 -1.82 9.82
CA ARG A 180 26.05 -3.11 10.31
C ARG A 180 25.23 -3.69 11.46
N SER A 181 24.06 -3.12 11.76
CA SER A 181 23.23 -3.52 12.89
C SER A 181 22.47 -4.84 12.64
N ALA A 182 22.12 -5.53 13.70
CA ALA A 182 21.30 -6.76 13.68
C ALA A 182 19.91 -6.53 13.08
N THR A 183 19.41 -5.28 13.07
CA THR A 183 18.11 -4.92 12.49
C THR A 183 18.12 -4.86 10.97
N ARG A 184 19.28 -4.84 10.33
CA ARG A 184 19.43 -4.73 8.87
C ARG A 184 18.67 -3.54 8.26
N MET A 185 18.49 -2.45 9.02
CA MET A 185 17.79 -1.25 8.58
C MET A 185 18.60 -0.53 7.49
N ILE A 186 17.92 -0.11 6.44
CA ILE A 186 18.44 0.83 5.45
C ILE A 186 17.78 2.18 5.70
N GLU A 187 18.60 3.19 5.91
CA GLU A 187 18.17 4.57 6.16
C GLU A 187 19.16 5.51 5.47
N THR A 188 18.67 6.59 4.88
CA THR A 188 19.54 7.61 4.30
C THR A 188 19.64 8.82 5.23
N SER A 189 20.74 9.57 5.08
CA SER A 189 20.94 10.85 5.78
C SER A 189 21.15 11.97 4.78
N TRP A 190 20.45 11.90 3.65
CA TRP A 190 20.55 12.90 2.59
C TRP A 190 20.11 14.27 3.13
N PRO A 191 20.83 15.35 2.82
CA PRO A 191 20.40 16.69 3.21
C PRO A 191 19.12 17.08 2.48
N THR A 192 18.40 18.06 3.01
CA THR A 192 17.27 18.67 2.32
C THR A 192 17.73 19.29 1.01
N THR A 193 17.15 18.84 -0.09
CA THR A 193 17.43 19.34 -1.44
C THR A 193 16.54 20.54 -1.76
N LEU A 194 15.26 20.46 -1.41
CA LEU A 194 14.25 21.50 -1.63
C LEU A 194 13.31 21.60 -0.44
N LYS A 195 12.76 22.80 -0.23
CA LYS A 195 11.69 23.06 0.72
C LYS A 195 10.49 23.63 -0.02
N ILE A 196 9.32 23.05 0.22
CA ILE A 196 8.07 23.49 -0.38
C ILE A 196 7.12 23.94 0.70
N LYS A 197 6.61 25.17 0.58
CA LYS A 197 5.52 25.65 1.43
C LYS A 197 4.20 25.18 0.83
N LEU A 198 3.42 24.45 1.62
CA LEU A 198 2.06 24.05 1.26
C LEU A 198 1.12 25.21 1.58
N ASP A 199 0.73 25.98 0.60
CA ASP A 199 -0.12 27.17 0.74
C ASP A 199 -1.53 26.93 0.18
N SER A 200 -2.32 27.98 0.01
CA SER A 200 -3.70 27.92 -0.47
C SER A 200 -3.86 27.46 -1.93
N HIS A 201 -2.81 27.40 -2.71
CA HIS A 201 -2.84 26.90 -4.09
C HIS A 201 -2.84 25.36 -4.15
N TRP A 202 -2.44 24.69 -3.06
CA TRP A 202 -2.44 23.25 -2.99
C TRP A 202 -3.84 22.73 -2.64
N VAL A 203 -4.36 21.86 -3.49
CA VAL A 203 -5.65 21.21 -3.28
C VAL A 203 -5.45 19.92 -2.48
N PRO A 204 -6.26 19.62 -1.46
CA PRO A 204 -6.18 18.36 -0.73
C PRO A 204 -6.19 17.14 -1.67
N GLY A 205 -5.47 16.08 -1.28
CA GLY A 205 -5.42 14.90 -2.11
C GLY A 205 -4.19 14.05 -1.91
N PHE A 206 -4.11 13.00 -2.72
CA PHE A 206 -2.95 12.14 -2.82
C PHE A 206 -1.99 12.71 -3.86
N TYR A 207 -0.74 12.86 -3.46
CA TYR A 207 0.32 13.42 -4.29
C TYR A 207 1.42 12.41 -4.53
N LEU A 208 2.03 12.53 -5.71
CA LEU A 208 3.33 11.96 -6.01
C LEU A 208 4.31 13.08 -6.30
N PHE A 209 5.37 13.16 -5.52
CA PHE A 209 6.53 13.96 -5.88
C PHE A 209 7.43 13.08 -6.73
N ILE A 210 7.56 13.42 -8.01
CA ILE A 210 8.34 12.63 -8.98
C ILE A 210 9.65 13.33 -9.31
N SER A 211 10.69 12.53 -9.58
CA SER A 211 11.92 13.01 -10.20
C SER A 211 11.93 12.62 -11.67
N ARG A 212 12.17 13.60 -12.54
CA ARG A 212 12.16 13.43 -13.99
C ARG A 212 13.51 13.82 -14.60
N SER A 213 14.04 12.99 -15.47
CA SER A 213 15.22 13.27 -16.26
C SER A 213 14.93 14.26 -17.38
N SER A 214 15.99 14.78 -18.03
CA SER A 214 15.88 15.77 -19.13
C SER A 214 15.17 15.24 -20.38
N ASP A 215 15.14 13.92 -20.58
CA ASP A 215 14.40 13.26 -21.67
C ASP A 215 12.91 13.00 -21.32
N GLY A 216 12.46 13.43 -20.14
CA GLY A 216 11.10 13.28 -19.68
C GLY A 216 10.79 11.99 -18.94
N THR A 217 11.76 11.09 -18.76
CA THR A 217 11.55 9.82 -18.04
C THR A 217 11.36 10.06 -16.54
N ILE A 218 10.32 9.46 -15.95
CA ILE A 218 10.12 9.42 -14.50
C ILE A 218 11.09 8.40 -13.91
N GLU A 219 11.93 8.83 -12.99
CA GLU A 219 12.97 7.99 -12.39
C GLU A 219 12.62 7.47 -10.99
N ASN A 220 11.83 8.22 -10.24
CA ASN A 220 11.35 7.81 -8.91
C ASN A 220 10.14 8.66 -8.49
N ALA A 221 9.39 8.18 -7.50
CA ALA A 221 8.26 8.88 -6.91
C ALA A 221 8.18 8.69 -5.40
N ALA A 222 7.83 9.74 -4.66
CA ALA A 222 7.54 9.72 -3.24
C ALA A 222 6.08 10.11 -3.00
N PRO A 223 5.27 9.27 -2.32
CA PRO A 223 3.88 9.55 -2.02
C PRO A 223 3.73 10.53 -0.86
N PHE A 224 2.67 11.34 -0.91
CA PHE A 224 2.31 12.29 0.14
C PHE A 224 0.79 12.51 0.17
N VAL A 225 0.23 12.67 1.35
CA VAL A 225 -1.19 13.03 1.55
C VAL A 225 -1.30 14.46 2.05
N LEU A 226 -1.96 15.33 1.28
CA LEU A 226 -2.35 16.65 1.76
C LEU A 226 -3.77 16.56 2.32
N HIS A 227 -3.92 16.82 3.62
CA HIS A 227 -5.19 16.70 4.31
C HIS A 227 -6.23 17.72 3.82
N SER A 228 -7.49 17.29 3.77
CA SER A 228 -8.67 18.17 3.72
C SER A 228 -8.91 18.77 5.10
N PRO A 229 -9.71 19.86 5.21
CA PRO A 229 -10.31 20.23 6.49
C PRO A 229 -11.07 19.04 7.09
N LEU A 230 -10.90 18.81 8.38
CA LEU A 230 -11.46 17.66 9.08
C LEU A 230 -12.99 17.60 8.94
N GLY A 231 -13.51 16.45 8.49
CA GLY A 231 -14.95 16.24 8.31
C GLY A 231 -15.55 16.99 7.11
N SER A 232 -14.72 17.37 6.13
CA SER A 232 -15.22 17.97 4.88
C SER A 232 -16.02 16.96 4.03
N SER A 233 -15.89 15.68 4.34
CA SER A 233 -16.58 14.57 3.69
C SER A 233 -17.19 13.60 4.70
N GLN A 234 -18.07 12.70 4.23
CA GLN A 234 -18.65 11.64 5.06
C GLN A 234 -17.77 10.38 5.08
N LEU A 235 -16.90 10.25 4.09
CA LEU A 235 -15.98 9.12 3.95
C LEU A 235 -14.54 9.55 4.23
N MET A 236 -13.82 8.65 4.86
CA MET A 236 -12.38 8.72 5.09
C MET A 236 -11.71 7.62 4.27
N LEU A 237 -10.69 7.96 3.50
CA LEU A 237 -9.80 7.02 2.82
C LEU A 237 -8.48 6.90 3.58
N MET A 238 -8.11 5.69 3.98
CA MET A 238 -6.82 5.37 4.59
C MET A 238 -5.85 4.80 3.57
N HIS A 239 -4.68 5.39 3.47
CA HIS A 239 -3.56 4.92 2.65
C HIS A 239 -2.57 4.09 3.48
N SER A 240 -2.06 2.98 2.91
CA SER A 240 -1.30 1.94 3.60
C SER A 240 0.22 2.16 3.54
N PHE A 241 0.70 3.29 4.05
CA PHE A 241 2.13 3.65 4.03
C PHE A 241 3.01 2.64 4.77
N LEU A 242 2.52 2.04 5.85
CA LEU A 242 3.25 0.99 6.56
C LEU A 242 3.54 -0.19 5.62
N THR A 243 2.52 -0.69 4.95
CA THR A 243 2.66 -1.84 4.04
C THR A 243 3.59 -1.52 2.89
N TRP A 244 3.41 -0.38 2.21
CA TRP A 244 4.28 0.01 1.09
C TRP A 244 5.75 0.08 1.48
N ASN A 245 6.05 0.61 2.67
CA ASN A 245 7.42 0.69 3.17
C ASN A 245 7.98 -0.67 3.59
N VAL A 246 7.17 -1.57 4.12
CA VAL A 246 7.61 -2.94 4.43
C VAL A 246 8.01 -3.72 3.18
N TYR A 247 7.30 -3.51 2.07
CA TYR A 247 7.62 -4.11 0.77
C TYR A 247 8.74 -3.38 0.01
N ASN A 248 9.10 -2.16 0.43
CA ASN A 248 10.12 -1.33 -0.22
C ASN A 248 11.48 -2.01 -0.25
N THR A 249 12.07 -2.17 -1.45
CA THR A 249 13.35 -2.86 -1.67
C THR A 249 14.55 -1.93 -1.79
N PHE A 250 14.39 -0.62 -1.56
CA PHE A 250 15.49 0.34 -1.65
C PHE A 250 16.69 -0.07 -0.79
N GLY A 251 17.86 -0.03 -1.37
CA GLY A 251 19.10 -0.46 -0.72
C GLY A 251 19.24 -1.99 -0.59
N GLY A 252 18.43 -2.76 -1.36
CA GLY A 252 18.53 -4.21 -1.45
C GLY A 252 17.91 -4.97 -0.29
N ARG A 253 17.13 -4.32 0.58
CA ARG A 253 16.45 -4.99 1.71
C ARG A 253 15.05 -4.46 1.93
N SER A 254 14.14 -5.39 2.20
CA SER A 254 12.76 -5.13 2.61
C SER A 254 12.43 -5.85 3.92
N GLY A 255 11.19 -5.75 4.39
CA GLY A 255 10.70 -6.57 5.51
C GLY A 255 10.59 -8.06 5.22
N TYR A 256 10.79 -8.47 3.97
CA TYR A 256 10.69 -9.86 3.50
C TYR A 256 12.02 -10.47 3.12
N LEU A 257 12.83 -9.75 2.38
CA LEU A 257 14.05 -10.24 1.75
C LEU A 257 15.20 -9.26 1.95
N GLY A 258 16.42 -9.81 2.00
CA GLY A 258 17.68 -9.10 1.95
C GLY A 258 18.64 -9.80 1.01
N ALA A 259 19.95 -9.66 1.25
CA ALA A 259 20.99 -10.32 0.50
C ALA A 259 21.05 -11.82 0.82
N GLY A 260 21.39 -12.63 -0.16
CA GLY A 260 21.59 -14.08 -0.02
C GLY A 260 21.53 -14.79 -1.36
N ALA A 261 22.17 -15.96 -1.46
CA ALA A 261 22.14 -16.82 -2.64
C ALA A 261 20.85 -17.66 -2.71
N THR A 262 20.24 -17.93 -1.54
CA THR A 262 19.04 -18.74 -1.42
C THR A 262 17.88 -17.93 -0.82
N LYS A 263 16.63 -18.34 -1.08
CA LYS A 263 15.45 -17.70 -0.45
C LYS A 263 15.53 -17.75 1.08
N THR A 264 16.13 -18.77 1.65
CA THR A 264 16.31 -18.90 3.12
C THR A 264 17.27 -17.83 3.64
N GLU A 265 18.41 -17.65 3.00
CA GLU A 265 19.40 -16.62 3.36
C GLU A 265 18.81 -15.22 3.17
N MET A 266 18.15 -14.95 2.03
CA MET A 266 17.48 -13.67 1.78
C MET A 266 16.42 -13.35 2.84
N ARG A 267 15.63 -14.33 3.28
CA ARG A 267 14.65 -14.17 4.38
C ARG A 267 15.35 -13.95 5.73
N ALA A 268 16.49 -14.57 5.97
CA ALA A 268 17.28 -14.38 7.20
C ALA A 268 17.90 -12.97 7.25
N ASP A 269 18.30 -12.42 6.10
CA ASP A 269 18.92 -11.09 5.96
C ASP A 269 17.91 -9.94 5.77
N ARG A 270 16.60 -10.21 5.84
CA ARG A 270 15.56 -9.17 5.76
C ARG A 270 15.75 -8.08 6.81
N SER A 271 15.26 -6.89 6.56
CA SER A 271 15.21 -5.82 7.55
C SER A 271 14.21 -6.15 8.67
N ARG A 272 14.58 -5.89 9.93
CA ARG A 272 13.70 -5.95 11.13
C ARG A 272 13.21 -4.57 11.54
N VAL A 273 13.83 -3.55 11.01
CA VAL A 273 13.39 -2.16 11.12
C VAL A 273 13.44 -1.55 9.74
N ILE A 274 12.37 -0.91 9.35
CA ILE A 274 12.21 -0.24 8.06
C ILE A 274 12.16 1.26 8.30
N SER A 275 13.03 2.03 7.66
CA SER A 275 13.01 3.48 7.73
C SER A 275 12.11 4.07 6.66
N LEU A 276 11.37 5.13 7.01
CA LEU A 276 10.67 6.01 6.07
C LEU A 276 11.62 7.07 5.48
N ASP A 277 12.83 7.21 6.04
CA ASP A 277 13.84 8.16 5.59
C ASP A 277 14.69 7.54 4.47
N ARG A 278 14.00 7.06 3.44
CA ARG A 278 14.59 6.46 2.23
C ARG A 278 13.59 6.46 1.07
N PRO A 279 14.04 6.49 -0.18
CA PRO A 279 13.17 6.34 -1.35
C PRO A 279 12.33 5.05 -1.31
N ILE A 280 11.18 5.07 -1.97
CA ILE A 280 10.35 3.88 -2.18
C ILE A 280 10.59 3.37 -3.60
N VAL A 281 10.92 2.08 -3.74
CA VAL A 281 11.16 1.41 -5.02
C VAL A 281 10.67 -0.03 -5.01
N GLY A 282 10.64 -0.67 -6.16
CA GLY A 282 10.30 -2.08 -6.34
C GLY A 282 8.87 -2.39 -5.92
N SER A 283 8.68 -3.46 -5.16
CA SER A 283 7.35 -3.90 -4.72
C SER A 283 6.60 -2.85 -3.88
N GLY A 284 7.33 -1.96 -3.17
CA GLY A 284 6.72 -0.83 -2.47
C GLY A 284 6.10 0.18 -3.43
N GLY A 285 6.80 0.54 -4.51
CA GLY A 285 6.29 1.42 -5.56
C GLY A 285 5.11 0.79 -6.32
N PHE A 286 5.20 -0.50 -6.65
CA PHE A 286 4.10 -1.27 -7.23
C PHE A 286 2.82 -1.17 -6.37
N SER A 287 2.96 -1.35 -5.05
CA SER A 287 1.83 -1.31 -4.13
C SER A 287 1.15 0.07 -4.12
N ILE A 288 1.90 1.18 -4.20
CA ILE A 288 1.32 2.53 -4.28
C ILE A 288 0.38 2.65 -5.49
N HIS A 289 0.81 2.17 -6.66
CA HIS A 289 -0.03 2.22 -7.86
C HIS A 289 -1.28 1.36 -7.72
N ARG A 290 -1.11 0.10 -7.34
CA ARG A 290 -2.20 -0.86 -7.20
C ARG A 290 -3.23 -0.42 -6.16
N ASP A 291 -2.77 0.08 -5.01
CA ASP A 291 -3.60 0.28 -3.83
C ASP A 291 -4.19 1.70 -3.75
N ALA A 292 -3.39 2.73 -4.08
CA ALA A 292 -3.77 4.12 -3.88
C ALA A 292 -4.19 4.83 -5.17
N ILE A 293 -3.33 4.83 -6.19
CA ILE A 293 -3.56 5.63 -7.40
C ILE A 293 -4.88 5.23 -8.07
N SER A 294 -5.08 3.93 -8.28
CA SER A 294 -6.27 3.40 -8.92
C SER A 294 -7.55 3.70 -8.13
N LEU A 295 -7.49 3.59 -6.79
CA LEU A 295 -8.63 3.85 -5.94
C LEU A 295 -8.98 5.34 -5.89
N VAL A 296 -8.00 6.23 -5.81
CA VAL A 296 -8.22 7.69 -5.87
C VAL A 296 -8.87 8.07 -7.19
N GLN A 297 -8.35 7.57 -8.32
CA GLN A 297 -8.92 7.81 -9.64
C GLN A 297 -10.36 7.31 -9.74
N PHE A 298 -10.65 6.13 -9.18
CA PHE A 298 -11.99 5.57 -9.15
C PHE A 298 -12.97 6.44 -8.35
N LEU A 299 -12.62 6.81 -7.11
CA LEU A 299 -13.46 7.65 -6.25
C LEU A 299 -13.80 8.98 -6.91
N GLU A 300 -12.80 9.62 -7.49
CA GLU A 300 -12.96 10.92 -8.16
C GLU A 300 -13.74 10.80 -9.48
N LYS A 301 -13.55 9.69 -10.24
CA LYS A 301 -14.38 9.38 -11.41
C LYS A 301 -15.86 9.24 -11.06
N GLN A 302 -16.15 8.64 -9.90
CA GLN A 302 -17.51 8.48 -9.40
C GLN A 302 -18.09 9.75 -8.74
N GLY A 303 -17.30 10.83 -8.64
CA GLY A 303 -17.70 12.06 -7.96
C GLY A 303 -17.93 11.89 -6.47
N ILE A 304 -17.31 10.90 -5.84
CA ILE A 304 -17.40 10.63 -4.42
C ILE A 304 -16.45 11.55 -3.66
N ASN A 305 -16.97 12.33 -2.71
CA ASN A 305 -16.14 13.13 -1.82
C ASN A 305 -15.60 12.25 -0.67
N TYR A 306 -14.35 12.47 -0.31
CA TYR A 306 -13.67 11.76 0.75
C TYR A 306 -12.50 12.59 1.30
N ASP A 307 -12.19 12.41 2.59
CA ASP A 307 -11.00 12.96 3.21
C ASP A 307 -9.92 11.88 3.25
N GLN A 308 -8.66 12.26 3.09
CA GLN A 308 -7.55 11.32 2.95
C GLN A 308 -6.60 11.37 4.13
N PHE A 309 -6.18 10.18 4.58
CA PHE A 309 -5.25 9.97 5.68
C PHE A 309 -4.28 8.86 5.36
N THR A 310 -3.13 8.90 6.01
CA THR A 310 -2.24 7.74 6.07
C THR A 310 -2.59 6.87 7.29
N ASP A 311 -2.19 5.62 7.28
CA ASP A 311 -2.24 4.75 8.46
C ASP A 311 -1.42 5.33 9.64
N LEU A 312 -0.35 6.07 9.37
CA LEU A 312 0.45 6.80 10.36
C LEU A 312 -0.32 7.96 11.02
N ASP A 313 -1.23 8.59 10.28
CA ASP A 313 -2.12 9.60 10.85
C ASP A 313 -3.08 8.96 11.85
N ILE A 314 -3.64 7.80 11.53
CA ILE A 314 -4.53 7.06 12.44
C ILE A 314 -3.75 6.57 13.67
N ASP A 315 -2.50 6.14 13.51
CA ASP A 315 -1.64 5.80 14.65
C ASP A 315 -1.43 7.01 15.58
N SER A 316 -1.26 8.20 15.00
CA SER A 316 -1.04 9.44 15.73
C SER A 316 -2.33 10.01 16.35
N TRP A 317 -3.44 9.91 15.62
CA TRP A 317 -4.77 10.46 15.99
C TRP A 317 -5.88 9.41 15.84
N PRO A 318 -5.95 8.42 16.73
CA PRO A 318 -6.93 7.34 16.64
C PRO A 318 -8.38 7.81 16.57
N SER A 319 -8.72 8.92 17.27
CA SER A 319 -10.07 9.48 17.33
C SER A 319 -10.57 10.02 15.98
N VAL A 320 -9.69 10.28 15.02
CA VAL A 320 -10.08 10.77 13.69
C VAL A 320 -11.05 9.79 13.01
N THR A 321 -10.90 8.50 13.24
CA THR A 321 -11.76 7.46 12.66
C THR A 321 -13.24 7.61 13.02
N THR A 322 -13.56 8.23 14.15
CA THR A 322 -14.94 8.42 14.61
C THR A 322 -15.61 9.68 14.05
N ARG A 323 -14.89 10.49 13.30
CA ARG A 323 -15.39 11.72 12.67
C ARG A 323 -16.14 11.48 11.36
N TYR A 324 -16.10 10.27 10.84
CA TYR A 324 -16.65 9.89 9.56
C TYR A 324 -17.83 8.90 9.72
N ASN A 325 -18.62 8.76 8.68
CA ASN A 325 -19.68 7.76 8.63
C ASN A 325 -19.19 6.44 8.04
N GLY A 326 -18.14 6.50 7.21
CA GLY A 326 -17.50 5.33 6.63
C GLY A 326 -16.01 5.50 6.45
N ILE A 327 -15.27 4.40 6.59
CA ILE A 327 -13.83 4.30 6.38
C ILE A 327 -13.58 3.38 5.21
N VAL A 328 -12.74 3.81 4.28
CA VAL A 328 -12.33 3.05 3.10
C VAL A 328 -10.87 2.65 3.25
N LEU A 329 -10.58 1.36 3.13
CA LEU A 329 -9.25 0.80 3.10
C LEU A 329 -8.99 0.23 1.70
N GLY A 330 -7.92 0.67 1.03
CA GLY A 330 -7.61 0.23 -0.33
C GLY A 330 -6.51 -0.82 -0.39
N GLY A 331 -6.60 -1.72 -1.36
CA GLY A 331 -5.53 -2.62 -1.78
C GLY A 331 -5.06 -3.61 -0.72
N HIS A 332 -3.88 -3.38 -0.14
CA HIS A 332 -3.19 -4.33 0.71
C HIS A 332 -2.76 -3.72 2.05
N PRO A 333 -3.68 -3.43 2.98
CA PRO A 333 -3.36 -2.87 4.30
C PRO A 333 -2.94 -3.99 5.29
N GLU A 334 -1.81 -4.65 5.04
CA GLU A 334 -1.36 -5.87 5.75
C GLU A 334 -0.81 -5.57 7.16
N TYR A 335 -0.15 -4.42 7.33
CA TYR A 335 0.58 -4.06 8.55
C TYR A 335 -0.12 -2.94 9.30
N PHE A 336 -0.50 -3.22 10.55
CA PHE A 336 -1.07 -2.21 11.46
C PHE A 336 -0.27 -2.14 12.75
N THR A 337 -0.18 -0.94 13.34
CA THR A 337 0.12 -0.84 14.76
C THR A 337 -1.11 -1.28 15.57
N ARG A 338 -0.92 -1.59 16.83
CA ARG A 338 -2.03 -1.91 17.72
C ARG A 338 -3.05 -0.78 17.78
N ARG A 339 -2.60 0.47 17.77
CA ARG A 339 -3.47 1.66 17.79
C ARG A 339 -4.35 1.75 16.54
N ILE A 340 -3.79 1.48 15.34
CA ILE A 340 -4.57 1.47 14.11
C ILE A 340 -5.65 0.40 14.17
N PHE A 341 -5.29 -0.84 14.55
CA PHE A 341 -6.24 -1.95 14.61
C PHE A 341 -7.38 -1.65 15.59
N ASP A 342 -7.05 -1.23 16.80
CA ASP A 342 -8.02 -0.90 17.85
C ASP A 342 -8.90 0.29 17.45
N SER A 343 -8.36 1.30 16.75
CA SER A 343 -9.12 2.45 16.25
C SER A 343 -10.17 2.05 15.22
N LEU A 344 -9.79 1.22 14.24
CA LEU A 344 -10.71 0.72 13.22
C LEU A 344 -11.81 -0.16 13.86
N LEU A 345 -11.43 -1.02 14.80
CA LEU A 345 -12.37 -1.87 15.52
C LEU A 345 -13.32 -1.05 16.38
N SER A 346 -12.83 -0.04 17.09
CA SER A 346 -13.61 0.89 17.90
C SER A 346 -14.58 1.72 17.03
N ALA A 347 -14.11 2.25 15.90
CA ALA A 347 -14.96 2.97 14.96
C ALA A 347 -16.11 2.09 14.47
N ARG A 348 -15.84 0.87 14.03
CA ARG A 348 -16.86 -0.12 13.65
C ARG A 348 -17.86 -0.35 14.80
N ASN A 349 -17.36 -0.57 16.02
CA ASN A 349 -18.19 -0.81 17.20
C ASN A 349 -19.01 0.43 17.62
N SER A 350 -18.67 1.61 17.11
CA SER A 350 -19.39 2.87 17.29
C SER A 350 -20.37 3.21 16.13
N GLY A 351 -20.58 2.26 15.20
CA GLY A 351 -21.51 2.42 14.09
C GLY A 351 -20.89 3.03 12.83
N ILE A 352 -19.56 3.17 12.75
CA ILE A 352 -18.88 3.62 11.54
C ILE A 352 -18.73 2.44 10.58
N ASN A 353 -19.15 2.63 9.34
CA ASN A 353 -19.06 1.59 8.32
C ASN A 353 -17.61 1.42 7.84
N ILE A 354 -17.26 0.22 7.38
CA ILE A 354 -15.92 -0.04 6.83
C ILE A 354 -16.05 -0.70 5.46
N ALA A 355 -15.41 -0.14 4.46
CA ALA A 355 -15.24 -0.73 3.14
C ALA A 355 -13.77 -1.11 2.94
N ILE A 356 -13.48 -2.40 2.85
CA ILE A 356 -12.14 -2.93 2.54
C ILE A 356 -12.15 -3.30 1.06
N LEU A 357 -11.59 -2.41 0.25
CA LEU A 357 -11.48 -2.58 -1.21
C LEU A 357 -10.13 -3.24 -1.54
N GLY A 358 -9.88 -4.36 -0.89
CA GLY A 358 -8.62 -5.05 -0.93
C GLY A 358 -8.67 -6.39 -0.22
N GLY A 359 -7.50 -6.91 0.17
CA GLY A 359 -7.36 -8.17 0.88
C GLY A 359 -6.16 -8.20 1.82
N ASN A 360 -5.96 -9.32 2.51
CA ASN A 360 -4.84 -9.54 3.43
C ASN A 360 -4.66 -8.41 4.47
N THR A 361 -5.77 -7.99 5.06
CA THR A 361 -5.88 -6.78 5.89
C THR A 361 -5.58 -7.07 7.36
N GLY A 362 -4.69 -6.27 7.98
CA GLY A 362 -4.43 -6.30 9.42
C GLY A 362 -3.86 -7.63 9.92
N ILE A 363 -2.90 -8.20 9.20
CA ILE A 363 -2.28 -9.50 9.52
C ILE A 363 -1.16 -9.37 10.55
N TRP A 364 -0.32 -8.35 10.40
CA TRP A 364 0.88 -8.17 11.21
C TRP A 364 0.78 -6.97 12.12
N GLN A 365 1.00 -7.19 13.41
CA GLN A 365 1.27 -6.11 14.35
C GLN A 365 2.69 -5.60 14.16
N VAL A 366 2.83 -4.29 14.06
CA VAL A 366 4.10 -3.55 14.03
C VAL A 366 4.08 -2.46 15.08
N ARG A 367 5.23 -1.85 15.36
CA ARG A 367 5.32 -0.64 16.19
C ARG A 367 6.17 0.41 15.52
N MET A 368 5.92 1.67 15.87
CA MET A 368 6.69 2.80 15.38
C MET A 368 7.86 3.11 16.30
N ALA A 369 8.92 3.65 15.70
CA ALA A 369 10.08 4.22 16.42
C ALA A 369 10.54 5.51 15.72
N ASN A 370 11.24 6.35 16.50
CA ASN A 370 11.74 7.62 16.00
C ASN A 370 12.98 7.44 15.14
N SER A 371 13.18 8.32 14.16
CA SER A 371 14.44 8.52 13.46
C SER A 371 15.12 9.81 13.95
N LYS A 372 16.24 10.16 13.32
CA LYS A 372 16.94 11.43 13.61
C LYS A 372 16.17 12.67 13.19
N ILE A 373 15.27 12.54 12.20
CA ILE A 373 14.54 13.68 11.65
C ILE A 373 13.12 13.86 12.25
N GLY A 374 12.61 12.86 12.96
CA GLY A 374 11.28 12.98 13.56
C GLY A 374 10.77 11.72 14.24
N ALA A 375 9.61 11.89 14.87
CA ALA A 375 8.86 10.81 15.50
C ALA A 375 8.21 9.89 14.46
N ASN A 376 8.02 8.62 14.82
CA ASN A 376 7.29 7.62 14.02
C ASN A 376 7.82 7.47 12.58
N ARG A 377 9.14 7.54 12.41
CA ARG A 377 9.79 7.43 11.09
C ARG A 377 10.41 6.05 10.82
N ARG A 378 10.28 5.11 11.76
CA ARG A 378 10.78 3.73 11.62
C ARG A 378 9.70 2.74 12.00
N ILE A 379 9.51 1.71 11.18
CA ILE A 379 8.59 0.59 11.38
C ILE A 379 9.40 -0.58 11.92
N VAL A 380 9.08 -1.05 13.12
CA VAL A 380 9.73 -2.22 13.73
C VAL A 380 8.92 -3.48 13.40
N ILE A 381 9.58 -4.43 12.71
CA ILE A 381 8.94 -5.60 12.11
C ILE A 381 9.80 -6.88 12.26
N TYR A 382 9.88 -7.46 13.44
CA TYR A 382 10.62 -8.71 13.64
C TYR A 382 9.88 -9.94 13.09
N ARG A 383 8.54 -9.93 13.09
CA ARG A 383 7.66 -11.00 12.61
C ARG A 383 7.76 -12.32 13.38
N LYS A 384 8.64 -12.41 14.36
CA LYS A 384 8.83 -13.58 15.23
C LYS A 384 9.04 -13.12 16.67
N ALA A 385 8.27 -13.67 17.59
CA ALA A 385 8.33 -13.31 18.99
C ALA A 385 9.70 -13.60 19.64
N VAL A 386 10.41 -14.62 19.15
CA VAL A 386 11.74 -14.98 19.64
C VAL A 386 12.81 -13.98 19.21
N GLU A 387 12.65 -13.36 18.03
CA GLU A 387 13.59 -12.36 17.49
C GLU A 387 13.32 -10.96 18.05
N ASP A 388 12.06 -10.64 18.41
CA ASP A 388 11.69 -9.30 18.88
C ASP A 388 12.18 -9.10 20.33
N PRO A 389 13.01 -8.09 20.61
CA PRO A 389 13.48 -7.79 21.97
C PRO A 389 12.34 -7.32 22.90
N VAL A 390 11.27 -6.74 22.35
CA VAL A 390 10.08 -6.29 23.08
C VAL A 390 9.09 -7.44 23.20
N LYS A 391 8.66 -7.75 24.43
CA LYS A 391 7.73 -8.84 24.73
C LYS A 391 6.34 -8.37 25.15
N GLU A 392 6.18 -7.07 25.31
CA GLU A 392 4.90 -6.45 25.65
C GLU A 392 3.88 -6.66 24.52
N LEU A 393 2.70 -7.18 24.86
CA LEU A 393 1.70 -7.63 23.88
C LEU A 393 1.18 -6.49 22.98
N ALA A 394 1.13 -5.27 23.48
CA ALA A 394 0.71 -4.12 22.69
C ALA A 394 1.77 -3.66 21.66
N GLN A 395 3.01 -4.17 21.75
CA GLN A 395 4.14 -3.66 20.98
C GLN A 395 4.92 -4.75 20.22
N ILE A 396 4.83 -6.01 20.63
CA ILE A 396 5.53 -7.11 19.97
C ILE A 396 5.11 -7.21 18.49
N SER A 397 6.09 -7.31 17.59
CA SER A 397 5.82 -7.33 16.15
C SER A 397 5.68 -8.76 15.62
N ILE A 398 4.48 -9.29 15.72
CA ILE A 398 4.07 -10.64 15.29
C ILE A 398 2.71 -10.60 14.59
N LYS A 399 2.25 -11.74 14.08
CA LYS A 399 0.89 -11.83 13.55
C LYS A 399 -0.15 -11.55 14.63
N TYR A 400 -1.22 -10.85 14.29
CA TYR A 400 -2.35 -10.63 15.19
C TYR A 400 -3.03 -11.94 15.63
N GLU A 401 -3.06 -12.95 14.74
CA GLU A 401 -3.61 -14.28 15.04
C GLU A 401 -2.71 -15.17 15.93
N ASP A 402 -1.46 -14.75 16.21
CA ASP A 402 -0.59 -15.50 17.13
C ASP A 402 -1.29 -15.68 18.47
N LYS A 403 -1.19 -16.89 19.04
CA LYS A 403 -1.85 -17.28 20.30
C LYS A 403 -1.59 -16.33 21.48
N ARG A 404 -0.50 -15.54 21.43
CA ARG A 404 -0.15 -14.53 22.45
C ARG A 404 -1.05 -13.32 22.36
N LEU A 405 -1.37 -12.87 21.15
CA LEU A 405 -2.25 -11.73 20.91
C LEU A 405 -3.71 -12.16 20.82
N ASN A 406 -3.98 -13.25 20.10
CA ASN A 406 -5.31 -13.80 19.87
C ASN A 406 -6.34 -12.77 19.36
N ILE A 407 -5.92 -11.95 18.40
CA ILE A 407 -6.72 -10.88 17.79
C ILE A 407 -6.72 -11.11 16.27
N PRO A 408 -7.40 -12.14 15.78
CA PRO A 408 -7.38 -12.45 14.35
C PRO A 408 -8.03 -11.32 13.54
N SER A 409 -7.53 -11.10 12.32
CA SER A 409 -8.05 -10.08 11.39
C SER A 409 -9.53 -10.27 11.09
N THR A 410 -10.05 -11.49 11.20
CA THR A 410 -11.48 -11.81 11.02
C THR A 410 -12.40 -10.97 11.92
N LEU A 411 -11.94 -10.56 13.10
CA LEU A 411 -12.66 -9.62 13.97
C LEU A 411 -13.07 -8.36 13.24
N LEU A 412 -12.20 -7.81 12.40
CA LEU A 412 -12.43 -6.57 11.66
C LEU A 412 -13.01 -6.83 10.27
N THR A 413 -12.51 -7.85 9.58
CA THR A 413 -12.67 -8.05 8.13
C THR A 413 -13.72 -9.10 7.76
N GLY A 414 -14.04 -10.01 8.67
CA GLY A 414 -14.88 -11.19 8.40
C GLY A 414 -14.19 -12.30 7.59
N THR A 415 -12.94 -12.10 7.16
CA THR A 415 -12.16 -13.08 6.39
C THR A 415 -10.77 -13.27 6.98
N THR A 416 -10.17 -14.44 6.71
CA THR A 416 -8.74 -14.69 6.92
C THR A 416 -8.01 -14.73 5.59
N THR A 417 -6.69 -14.61 5.58
CA THR A 417 -5.87 -14.80 4.37
C THR A 417 -5.70 -16.28 4.10
N ASP A 418 -5.92 -16.70 2.84
CA ASP A 418 -5.80 -18.10 2.41
C ASP A 418 -4.75 -18.31 1.33
N GLY A 419 -4.73 -17.49 0.28
CA GLY A 419 -3.85 -17.65 -0.87
C GLY A 419 -3.02 -16.41 -1.18
N VAL A 420 -1.78 -16.65 -1.64
CA VAL A 420 -0.81 -15.62 -2.07
C VAL A 420 -0.31 -15.99 -3.46
N HIS A 421 -0.21 -15.03 -4.38
CA HIS A 421 0.11 -15.25 -5.79
C HIS A 421 -0.84 -16.24 -6.47
N VAL A 422 -2.13 -15.94 -6.35
CA VAL A 422 -3.22 -16.76 -6.92
C VAL A 422 -4.00 -15.99 -7.97
N TYR A 423 -4.65 -16.72 -8.89
CA TYR A 423 -5.51 -16.19 -9.94
C TYR A 423 -6.76 -17.03 -10.11
N GLY A 424 -7.82 -16.46 -10.67
CA GLY A 424 -9.07 -17.17 -10.92
C GLY A 424 -10.24 -16.25 -11.20
N ASN A 425 -11.43 -16.78 -10.95
CA ASN A 425 -12.69 -16.09 -11.20
C ASN A 425 -13.59 -16.18 -9.97
N LEU A 426 -14.45 -15.17 -9.80
CA LEU A 426 -15.48 -15.18 -8.78
C LEU A 426 -16.88 -15.30 -9.41
N GLN A 427 -17.78 -15.98 -8.71
CA GLN A 427 -19.19 -16.07 -9.03
C GLN A 427 -20.02 -15.51 -7.87
N SER A 428 -21.13 -14.84 -8.18
CA SER A 428 -22.06 -14.39 -7.15
C SER A 428 -22.67 -15.59 -6.42
N VAL A 429 -22.73 -15.48 -5.09
CA VAL A 429 -23.33 -16.49 -4.20
C VAL A 429 -24.70 -15.98 -3.76
N THR A 430 -24.75 -14.82 -3.11
CA THR A 430 -25.99 -14.20 -2.66
C THR A 430 -25.95 -12.70 -2.89
N ILE A 431 -26.80 -12.21 -3.79
CA ILE A 431 -26.97 -10.78 -4.01
C ILE A 431 -28.03 -10.25 -3.04
N PRO A 432 -27.66 -9.38 -2.08
CA PRO A 432 -28.64 -8.82 -1.14
C PRO A 432 -29.54 -7.80 -1.84
N ARG A 433 -30.77 -7.61 -1.33
CA ARG A 433 -31.76 -6.71 -1.93
C ARG A 433 -31.30 -5.25 -2.08
N TRP A 434 -30.40 -4.80 -1.20
CA TRP A 434 -29.86 -3.44 -1.25
C TRP A 434 -28.84 -3.22 -2.35
N LEU A 435 -28.30 -4.31 -2.94
CA LEU A 435 -27.30 -4.27 -4.00
C LEU A 435 -27.95 -4.60 -5.35
N LYS A 436 -27.99 -3.62 -6.23
CA LYS A 436 -28.58 -3.76 -7.56
C LYS A 436 -27.57 -4.40 -8.51
N LEU A 437 -27.63 -5.72 -8.62
CA LEU A 437 -26.84 -6.55 -9.54
C LEU A 437 -27.70 -7.66 -10.12
N PRO A 438 -27.39 -8.17 -11.34
CA PRO A 438 -27.97 -9.41 -11.83
C PRO A 438 -27.71 -10.57 -10.85
N ALA A 439 -28.68 -11.46 -10.70
CA ALA A 439 -28.59 -12.61 -9.79
C ALA A 439 -27.38 -13.53 -10.11
N LYS A 440 -27.00 -13.59 -11.37
CA LYS A 440 -25.80 -14.32 -11.84
C LYS A 440 -24.80 -13.30 -12.36
N SER A 441 -23.88 -12.90 -11.51
CA SER A 441 -22.78 -11.98 -11.84
C SER A 441 -21.46 -12.70 -11.64
N SER A 442 -20.47 -12.40 -12.48
CA SER A 442 -19.12 -12.97 -12.38
C SER A 442 -18.06 -11.88 -12.45
N ILE A 443 -16.92 -12.16 -11.86
CA ILE A 443 -15.70 -11.36 -11.97
C ILE A 443 -14.61 -12.32 -12.46
N ASN A 444 -14.16 -12.12 -13.69
CA ASN A 444 -13.20 -12.98 -14.37
C ASN A 444 -11.86 -12.29 -14.50
N GLY A 445 -10.79 -13.07 -14.49
CA GLY A 445 -9.44 -12.58 -14.74
C GLY A 445 -8.78 -11.93 -13.52
N ILE A 446 -9.09 -12.39 -12.29
CA ILE A 446 -8.34 -11.95 -11.11
C ILE A 446 -6.85 -12.22 -11.32
N SER A 447 -6.04 -11.17 -11.13
CA SER A 447 -4.60 -11.14 -11.42
C SER A 447 -3.82 -12.23 -10.68
N PRO A 448 -2.83 -12.87 -11.32
CA PRO A 448 -1.99 -13.89 -10.69
C PRO A 448 -1.08 -13.36 -9.57
N ASP A 449 -1.05 -12.06 -9.31
CA ASP A 449 -0.32 -11.46 -8.20
C ASP A 449 -1.24 -11.10 -7.01
N SER A 450 -2.47 -11.64 -6.99
CA SER A 450 -3.44 -11.41 -5.92
C SER A 450 -3.13 -12.23 -4.67
N GLU A 451 -3.39 -11.63 -3.53
CA GLU A 451 -3.57 -12.33 -2.26
C GLU A 451 -5.06 -12.32 -1.91
N VAL A 452 -5.57 -13.43 -1.43
CA VAL A 452 -7.00 -13.62 -1.25
C VAL A 452 -7.34 -14.18 0.13
N GLY A 453 -8.59 -13.99 0.54
CA GLY A 453 -9.10 -14.51 1.80
C GLY A 453 -10.52 -15.04 1.69
N HIS A 454 -10.90 -15.83 2.67
CA HIS A 454 -12.25 -16.39 2.81
C HIS A 454 -12.72 -16.35 4.26
N THR A 455 -14.01 -16.58 4.45
CA THR A 455 -14.60 -16.66 5.79
C THR A 455 -14.18 -17.94 6.49
N VAL A 456 -13.94 -17.83 7.80
CA VAL A 456 -13.75 -18.99 8.69
C VAL A 456 -14.66 -18.83 9.90
N ALA A 457 -15.27 -19.92 10.33
CA ALA A 457 -16.04 -19.93 11.56
C ALA A 457 -15.07 -20.04 12.75
N THR A 458 -14.83 -18.93 13.41
CA THR A 458 -14.03 -18.88 14.65
C THR A 458 -14.85 -18.16 15.72
N VAL A 459 -14.50 -18.37 17.00
CA VAL A 459 -15.14 -17.62 18.12
C VAL A 459 -14.97 -16.11 17.97
N ALA A 460 -13.92 -15.68 17.27
CA ALA A 460 -13.61 -14.27 17.02
C ALA A 460 -14.25 -13.70 15.74
N SER A 461 -14.86 -14.54 14.88
CA SER A 461 -15.51 -14.06 13.67
C SER A 461 -16.84 -13.36 13.97
N PRO A 462 -17.27 -12.38 13.15
CA PRO A 462 -18.61 -11.85 13.24
C PRO A 462 -19.65 -12.98 13.15
N PRO A 463 -20.73 -12.93 13.93
CA PRO A 463 -21.67 -14.06 14.06
C PRO A 463 -22.38 -14.43 12.75
N LYS A 464 -22.50 -13.48 11.82
CA LYS A 464 -23.10 -13.72 10.49
C LYS A 464 -22.35 -12.94 9.43
N VAL A 465 -21.55 -13.64 8.65
CA VAL A 465 -20.89 -13.10 7.46
C VAL A 465 -21.63 -13.59 6.21
N ASN A 466 -22.04 -12.68 5.34
CA ASN A 466 -22.72 -13.00 4.10
C ASN A 466 -21.69 -13.01 2.96
N ILE A 467 -21.69 -14.06 2.16
CA ILE A 467 -20.80 -14.21 1.00
C ILE A 467 -21.52 -13.62 -0.21
N LEU A 468 -20.92 -12.58 -0.78
CA LEU A 468 -21.42 -11.93 -2.00
C LEU A 468 -20.90 -12.62 -3.25
N PHE A 469 -19.59 -12.84 -3.31
CA PHE A 469 -18.91 -13.58 -4.36
C PHE A 469 -17.99 -14.64 -3.75
N SER A 470 -17.81 -15.75 -4.47
CA SER A 470 -16.84 -16.79 -4.09
C SER A 470 -16.24 -17.42 -5.33
N GLY A 471 -15.00 -17.88 -5.25
CA GLY A 471 -14.33 -18.59 -6.31
C GLY A 471 -13.10 -19.37 -5.87
N ILE A 472 -12.82 -20.41 -6.64
CA ILE A 472 -11.58 -21.18 -6.49
C ILE A 472 -10.46 -20.46 -7.20
N MET A 473 -9.34 -20.28 -6.52
CA MET A 473 -8.14 -19.63 -7.01
C MET A 473 -7.01 -20.64 -7.18
N HIS A 474 -6.26 -20.51 -8.25
CA HIS A 474 -5.12 -21.35 -8.60
C HIS A 474 -3.82 -20.63 -8.28
N TYR A 475 -2.82 -21.34 -7.80
CA TYR A 475 -1.50 -20.77 -7.56
C TYR A 475 -0.76 -20.53 -8.87
N LYS A 476 -0.10 -19.38 -9.01
CA LYS A 476 0.72 -19.02 -10.18
C LYS A 476 1.93 -19.94 -10.31
N ASP A 477 2.56 -20.25 -9.20
CA ASP A 477 3.79 -21.04 -9.14
C ASP A 477 3.48 -22.46 -8.67
N ALA A 478 4.16 -23.45 -9.25
CA ALA A 478 4.13 -24.81 -8.73
C ALA A 478 4.66 -24.81 -7.28
N PRO A 479 4.07 -25.61 -6.38
CA PRO A 479 4.55 -25.72 -5.01
C PRO A 479 6.02 -26.14 -5.00
N THR A 480 6.85 -25.42 -4.26
CA THR A 480 8.24 -25.78 -4.06
C THR A 480 8.32 -27.10 -3.25
N ALA A 481 9.28 -27.96 -3.61
CA ALA A 481 9.48 -29.24 -2.95
C ALA A 481 9.52 -29.09 -1.42
N GLY A 482 8.70 -29.86 -0.72
CA GLY A 482 8.56 -29.84 0.74
C GLY A 482 7.42 -28.96 1.30
N GLN A 483 6.66 -28.24 0.45
CA GLN A 483 5.41 -27.62 0.88
C GLN A 483 4.23 -28.57 0.62
N PRO A 484 3.22 -28.59 1.54
CA PRO A 484 2.02 -29.36 1.26
C PRO A 484 1.37 -28.83 -0.03
N LEU A 485 1.02 -29.75 -0.93
CA LEU A 485 0.24 -29.46 -2.13
C LEU A 485 -1.11 -28.85 -1.69
N ARG A 486 -1.19 -27.52 -1.67
CA ARG A 486 -2.47 -26.83 -1.71
C ARG A 486 -2.76 -26.52 -3.18
N PRO A 487 -3.56 -27.35 -3.85
CA PRO A 487 -3.79 -27.19 -5.28
C PRO A 487 -4.60 -25.93 -5.59
N VAL A 488 -5.36 -25.44 -4.62
CA VAL A 488 -6.28 -24.32 -4.76
C VAL A 488 -6.43 -23.55 -3.45
N SER A 489 -6.83 -22.29 -3.57
CA SER A 489 -7.25 -21.41 -2.49
C SER A 489 -8.68 -20.95 -2.75
N VAL A 490 -9.30 -20.28 -1.80
CA VAL A 490 -10.65 -19.70 -1.94
C VAL A 490 -10.60 -18.20 -1.75
N ALA A 491 -11.19 -17.46 -2.68
CA ALA A 491 -11.42 -16.03 -2.55
C ALA A 491 -12.91 -15.75 -2.30
N GLN A 492 -13.20 -14.86 -1.36
CA GLN A 492 -14.58 -14.44 -1.06
C GLN A 492 -14.66 -12.93 -0.84
N ALA A 493 -15.56 -12.29 -1.58
CA ALA A 493 -16.04 -10.96 -1.21
C ALA A 493 -17.24 -11.11 -0.27
N VAL A 494 -17.20 -10.40 0.86
CA VAL A 494 -18.16 -10.59 1.94
C VAL A 494 -18.72 -9.27 2.45
N TRP A 495 -19.86 -9.35 3.13
CA TRP A 495 -20.39 -8.24 3.93
C TRP A 495 -21.08 -8.76 5.19
N PHE A 496 -21.11 -7.92 6.23
CA PHE A 496 -21.82 -8.20 7.47
C PHE A 496 -22.22 -6.91 8.18
N THR A 497 -23.09 -7.03 9.16
CA THR A 497 -23.48 -5.93 10.04
C THR A 497 -23.11 -6.25 11.49
N THR A 498 -22.93 -5.22 12.29
CA THR A 498 -22.59 -5.33 13.71
C THR A 498 -23.76 -4.89 14.59
N PRO A 499 -23.78 -5.23 15.88
CA PRO A 499 -24.81 -4.75 16.81
C PRO A 499 -24.89 -3.22 16.90
N SER A 500 -23.77 -2.51 16.68
CA SER A 500 -23.73 -1.04 16.62
C SER A 500 -24.49 -0.47 15.39
N GLY A 501 -24.78 -1.32 14.41
CA GLY A 501 -25.36 -0.94 13.13
C GLY A 501 -24.34 -0.60 12.06
N ALA A 502 -23.04 -0.70 12.35
CA ALA A 502 -22.04 -0.59 11.29
C ALA A 502 -22.21 -1.71 10.27
N ALA A 503 -22.01 -1.39 9.00
CA ALA A 503 -21.86 -2.36 7.92
C ALA A 503 -20.39 -2.46 7.51
N VAL A 504 -19.92 -3.67 7.28
CA VAL A 504 -18.58 -3.96 6.76
C VAL A 504 -18.73 -4.65 5.41
N PHE A 505 -18.03 -4.15 4.41
CA PHE A 505 -17.79 -4.82 3.13
C PHE A 505 -16.30 -5.13 3.02
N ASN A 506 -15.97 -6.34 2.60
CA ASN A 506 -14.60 -6.75 2.34
C ASN A 506 -14.52 -7.48 1.00
N ALA A 507 -13.78 -6.94 0.07
CA ALA A 507 -13.56 -7.52 -1.25
C ALA A 507 -12.75 -8.83 -1.20
N GLY A 508 -11.89 -8.99 -0.18
CA GLY A 508 -11.11 -10.20 0.06
C GLY A 508 -10.01 -10.47 -0.98
N ILE A 509 -9.67 -9.50 -1.83
CA ILE A 509 -8.71 -9.62 -2.92
C ILE A 509 -7.85 -8.35 -3.00
N THR A 510 -6.54 -8.47 -2.92
CA THR A 510 -5.62 -7.32 -2.88
C THR A 510 -5.64 -6.47 -4.15
N THR A 511 -5.98 -7.03 -5.29
CA THR A 511 -6.04 -6.29 -6.57
C THR A 511 -7.36 -5.57 -6.82
N TRP A 512 -8.37 -5.70 -5.94
CA TRP A 512 -9.69 -5.10 -6.15
C TRP A 512 -9.63 -3.63 -6.53
N SER A 513 -8.86 -2.81 -5.81
CA SER A 513 -8.71 -1.38 -6.10
C SER A 513 -8.13 -1.11 -7.49
N CYS A 514 -7.15 -1.91 -7.92
CA CYS A 514 -6.56 -1.83 -9.25
C CYS A 514 -7.57 -2.17 -10.34
N ASP A 515 -8.34 -3.23 -10.09
CA ASP A 515 -9.27 -3.79 -11.07
C ASP A 515 -10.52 -2.90 -11.31
N LEU A 516 -10.77 -1.90 -10.44
CA LEU A 516 -11.84 -0.92 -10.61
C LEU A 516 -11.60 0.06 -11.78
N ILE A 517 -10.37 0.25 -12.22
CA ILE A 517 -10.05 1.25 -13.21
C ILE A 517 -9.17 0.70 -14.34
N GLN A 518 -9.55 0.97 -15.59
CA GLN A 518 -8.84 0.46 -16.76
C GLN A 518 -7.41 1.01 -16.87
N THR A 519 -7.14 2.16 -16.29
CA THR A 519 -5.81 2.79 -16.30
C THR A 519 -4.81 2.12 -15.37
N CYS A 520 -5.25 1.18 -14.49
CA CYS A 520 -4.30 0.38 -13.72
C CYS A 520 -3.51 -0.55 -14.65
N ALA A 521 -2.20 -0.35 -14.67
CA ALA A 521 -1.29 -1.06 -15.55
C ALA A 521 -1.19 -2.58 -15.28
N TYR A 522 -1.80 -3.06 -14.21
CA TYR A 522 -1.72 -4.45 -13.72
C TYR A 522 -3.05 -5.17 -13.68
N THR A 523 -4.13 -4.50 -14.08
CA THR A 523 -5.44 -5.17 -14.17
C THR A 523 -5.44 -6.18 -15.30
N THR A 524 -6.00 -7.36 -15.01
CA THR A 524 -6.26 -8.43 -15.97
C THR A 524 -7.74 -8.75 -16.08
N VAL A 525 -8.57 -8.03 -15.32
CA VAL A 525 -10.02 -8.19 -15.29
C VAL A 525 -10.64 -7.64 -16.59
N ASP A 526 -11.56 -8.39 -17.18
CA ASP A 526 -12.29 -7.95 -18.37
C ASP A 526 -13.26 -6.78 -18.08
N GLU A 527 -13.77 -6.13 -19.13
CA GLU A 527 -14.62 -4.95 -19.01
C GLU A 527 -15.96 -5.27 -18.33
N ALA A 528 -16.56 -6.41 -18.63
CA ALA A 528 -17.84 -6.83 -18.04
C ALA A 528 -17.69 -7.06 -16.52
N SER A 529 -16.61 -7.72 -16.13
CA SER A 529 -16.27 -7.94 -14.72
C SER A 529 -15.97 -6.65 -13.98
N ARG A 530 -15.27 -5.73 -14.63
CA ARG A 530 -15.01 -4.37 -14.07
C ARG A 530 -16.31 -3.62 -13.85
N ALA A 531 -17.27 -3.72 -14.76
CA ALA A 531 -18.59 -3.10 -14.59
C ALA A 531 -19.34 -3.66 -13.37
N VAL A 532 -19.23 -4.96 -13.09
CA VAL A 532 -19.76 -5.58 -11.87
C VAL A 532 -19.06 -5.03 -10.63
N MET A 533 -17.72 -4.97 -10.63
CA MET A 533 -16.93 -4.45 -9.51
C MET A 533 -17.21 -2.96 -9.25
N ASP A 534 -17.32 -2.14 -10.31
CA ASP A 534 -17.71 -0.73 -10.24
C ASP A 534 -19.09 -0.59 -9.58
N SER A 535 -20.07 -1.35 -10.06
CA SER A 535 -21.44 -1.31 -9.53
C SER A 535 -21.48 -1.68 -8.05
N VAL A 536 -20.79 -2.74 -7.62
CA VAL A 536 -20.68 -3.14 -6.20
C VAL A 536 -20.07 -2.00 -5.39
N THR A 537 -18.89 -1.55 -5.82
CA THR A 537 -18.09 -0.59 -5.05
C THR A 537 -18.78 0.75 -4.93
N SER A 538 -19.36 1.26 -6.03
CA SER A 538 -20.08 2.54 -6.04
C SER A 538 -21.31 2.50 -5.12
N GLN A 539 -22.09 1.41 -5.12
CA GLN A 539 -23.25 1.26 -4.26
C GLN A 539 -22.84 1.14 -2.79
N VAL A 540 -21.84 0.34 -2.47
CA VAL A 540 -21.27 0.23 -1.12
C VAL A 540 -20.85 1.61 -0.63
N LEU A 541 -20.03 2.34 -1.37
CA LEU A 541 -19.51 3.62 -0.95
C LEU A 541 -20.59 4.69 -0.81
N LYS A 542 -21.61 4.70 -1.67
CA LYS A 542 -22.76 5.61 -1.52
C LYS A 542 -23.55 5.33 -0.25
N LEU A 543 -23.80 4.06 0.08
CA LEU A 543 -24.51 3.67 1.29
C LEU A 543 -23.69 3.94 2.55
N TRP A 544 -22.37 3.70 2.53
CA TRP A 544 -21.47 3.87 3.68
C TRP A 544 -21.28 5.35 4.09
N GLN A 545 -21.74 6.30 3.28
CA GLN A 545 -21.82 7.71 3.68
C GLN A 545 -22.89 7.96 4.79
N THR A 546 -23.77 6.99 5.04
CA THR A 546 -24.76 7.07 6.12
C THR A 546 -24.27 6.24 7.30
N LYS A 547 -24.10 6.88 8.46
CA LYS A 547 -23.66 6.20 9.68
C LYS A 547 -24.62 5.08 10.08
N ALA A 548 -24.06 3.96 10.54
CA ALA A 548 -24.79 2.79 11.01
C ALA A 548 -25.82 2.24 9.99
N VAL A 549 -25.45 2.27 8.70
CA VAL A 549 -26.33 1.87 7.59
C VAL A 549 -26.80 0.41 7.72
N GLY A 550 -26.06 -0.44 8.41
CA GLY A 550 -26.43 -1.85 8.67
C GLY A 550 -27.79 -2.01 9.34
N LYS A 551 -28.27 -1.01 10.09
CA LYS A 551 -29.62 -1.03 10.67
C LYS A 551 -30.72 -1.04 9.60
N THR A 552 -30.46 -0.51 8.43
CA THR A 552 -31.39 -0.48 7.29
C THR A 552 -31.20 -1.65 6.34
N LEU A 553 -29.97 -2.16 6.21
CA LEU A 553 -29.65 -3.28 5.33
C LEU A 553 -30.18 -4.63 5.83
N SER A 554 -30.42 -4.73 7.13
CA SER A 554 -30.91 -5.96 7.79
C SER A 554 -32.44 -6.13 7.69
N LYS A 555 -33.16 -5.12 7.22
CA LYS A 555 -34.60 -5.12 6.95
C LYS A 555 -34.86 -5.50 5.49
#